data_79b13b8daf6f6f0d645050661c456158
#
_entry.id   79b13b8daf6f6f0d645050661c456158
#
_cell.length_a   1.000
_cell.length_b   1.000
_cell.length_c   1.000
_cell.angle_alpha   90.00
_cell.angle_beta   90.00
_cell.angle_gamma   90.00
#
_symmetry.space_group_name_H-M   'P 1'
#
loop_
_entity.id
_entity.type
_entity.pdbx_description
1 polymer ?
#
loop_
_entity_poly.entity_id
_entity_poly.type
_entity_poly.pdbx_seq_one_letter_code
_entity_poly.pdbx_strand_id
1 'polypeptide(L)'
;MKNVLSQPLRVVLRGLALSGFALSVQFAAQFAIQPAMAADIPLYPTGPAEDSSFVRFVDGGSHPVDVTSAGSKARLTLDAASPASHFFPIAAGKPVAGTLTAGGAHQDVSATVKPGEFVSIVALDGAEKGARSPVVTVREKPDDFNALKASVGFYNLDAHCATPTLKVPGRDIVLLDGVAAGQSKRRQVNPVALSVQLACGGQPVGQPLNLGTLVAGQRYTVFLVPAGAQSRIFFANDAVSR
;
A
#
# COMPACT_ATOMS: atom_id res chain seq x y z
N MET A 1 28.67 -5.58 -61.25
CA MET A 1 28.44 -5.01 -62.57
C MET A 1 27.97 -3.61 -62.35
N LYS A 2 28.94 -2.70 -62.61
CA LYS A 2 28.86 -1.69 -63.67
C LYS A 2 27.75 -0.70 -63.44
N ASN A 3 27.91 0.59 -63.46
CA ASN A 3 28.87 1.65 -63.81
C ASN A 3 28.22 2.92 -63.40
N VAL A 4 28.81 3.90 -62.80
CA VAL A 4 29.81 4.87 -63.31
C VAL A 4 29.20 6.10 -63.99
N LEU A 5 29.71 7.22 -63.59
CA LEU A 5 29.93 8.51 -64.26
C LEU A 5 28.76 9.53 -64.24
N SER A 6 28.95 10.80 -64.17
CA SER A 6 30.11 11.69 -64.05
C SER A 6 29.59 13.15 -64.09
N GLN A 7 30.34 14.02 -63.53
CA GLN A 7 30.33 15.47 -63.67
C GLN A 7 30.43 15.96 -65.16
N PRO A 8 30.38 17.23 -65.53
CA PRO A 8 31.03 18.39 -64.90
C PRO A 8 30.33 19.78 -65.08
N LEU A 9 30.67 20.75 -64.26
CA LEU A 9 31.60 21.91 -64.45
C LEU A 9 31.27 22.93 -65.55
N ARG A 10 31.15 24.20 -65.19
CA ARG A 10 31.75 25.45 -65.74
C ARG A 10 30.91 26.68 -65.34
N VAL A 11 31.39 27.48 -64.40
CA VAL A 11 32.26 28.67 -64.55
C VAL A 11 31.94 29.55 -65.76
N VAL A 12 31.51 30.77 -65.53
CA VAL A 12 32.00 31.99 -66.16
C VAL A 12 31.74 33.19 -65.27
N LEU A 13 32.79 33.95 -65.11
CA LEU A 13 33.02 35.25 -64.50
C LEU A 13 32.51 36.41 -65.32
N ARG A 14 32.45 37.55 -64.69
CA ARG A 14 32.57 38.98 -65.08
C ARG A 14 31.32 39.79 -64.73
N GLY A 15 31.35 40.88 -64.06
CA GLY A 15 32.41 41.77 -63.65
C GLY A 15 31.80 43.19 -63.55
N LEU A 16 32.40 44.00 -62.74
CA LEU A 16 32.28 45.48 -62.64
C LEU A 16 30.99 46.01 -62.01
N ALA A 17 30.98 46.82 -61.07
CA ALA A 17 31.76 47.88 -60.46
C ALA A 17 30.81 49.00 -60.02
N LEU A 18 31.11 49.54 -58.88
CA LEU A 18 31.01 50.93 -58.44
C LEU A 18 29.66 51.49 -57.86
N SER A 19 29.97 52.05 -56.71
CA SER A 19 29.35 53.23 -56.07
C SER A 19 28.30 52.95 -54.99
N GLY A 20 28.66 52.81 -53.74
CA GLY A 20 28.73 53.95 -52.83
C GLY A 20 27.34 54.38 -52.32
N PHE A 21 26.97 53.89 -51.17
CA PHE A 21 26.36 54.77 -50.19
C PHE A 21 26.32 54.04 -48.82
N ALA A 22 27.07 54.58 -47.87
CA ALA A 22 27.05 54.19 -46.50
C ALA A 22 25.65 54.53 -45.90
N LEU A 23 24.90 53.53 -45.56
CA LEU A 23 23.82 53.66 -44.56
C LEU A 23 24.12 52.67 -43.47
N SER A 24 24.74 53.16 -42.40
CA SER A 24 24.86 52.50 -41.15
C SER A 24 23.47 52.33 -40.49
N VAL A 25 22.83 51.21 -40.75
CA VAL A 25 21.68 50.79 -39.96
C VAL A 25 22.19 50.10 -38.72
N GLN A 26 22.19 50.84 -37.61
CA GLN A 26 22.38 50.29 -36.27
C GLN A 26 21.20 49.39 -35.96
N PHE A 27 21.38 48.09 -36.14
CA PHE A 27 20.49 47.07 -35.55
C PHE A 27 20.76 47.04 -34.03
N ALA A 28 20.04 47.89 -33.30
CA ALA A 28 19.93 47.71 -31.86
C ALA A 28 19.14 46.42 -31.61
N ALA A 29 19.86 45.33 -31.40
CA ALA A 29 19.27 44.11 -30.91
C ALA A 29 18.73 44.38 -29.50
N GLN A 30 17.46 44.72 -29.38
CA GLN A 30 16.75 44.71 -28.09
C GLN A 30 16.60 43.26 -27.69
N PHE A 31 17.55 42.77 -26.87
CA PHE A 31 17.34 41.59 -26.08
C PHE A 31 16.23 41.92 -25.06
N ALA A 32 15.00 41.59 -25.41
CA ALA A 32 13.93 41.53 -24.44
C ALA A 32 14.31 40.43 -23.44
N ILE A 33 14.81 40.85 -22.30
CA ILE A 33 14.94 39.99 -21.14
C ILE A 33 13.50 39.68 -20.71
N GLN A 34 12.97 38.55 -21.20
CA GLN A 34 11.75 37.99 -20.66
C GLN A 34 12.09 37.54 -19.24
N PRO A 35 11.40 38.04 -18.22
CA PRO A 35 11.50 37.44 -16.90
C PRO A 35 11.10 35.96 -17.05
N ALA A 36 12.02 35.03 -16.82
CA ALA A 36 11.69 33.64 -16.65
C ALA A 36 10.68 33.60 -15.50
N MET A 37 9.41 33.44 -15.80
CA MET A 37 8.44 32.99 -14.81
C MET A 37 8.97 31.65 -14.33
N ALA A 38 9.60 31.62 -13.16
CA ALA A 38 9.85 30.42 -12.45
C ALA A 38 8.46 29.79 -12.27
N ALA A 39 8.15 28.79 -13.09
CA ALA A 39 7.05 27.93 -12.80
C ALA A 39 7.35 27.36 -11.40
N ASP A 40 6.50 27.70 -10.47
CA ASP A 40 6.51 27.12 -9.12
C ASP A 40 6.15 25.64 -9.33
N ILE A 41 7.16 24.86 -9.72
CA ILE A 41 7.04 23.41 -9.75
C ILE A 41 7.10 23.04 -8.30
N PRO A 42 5.98 22.62 -7.69
CA PRO A 42 6.03 22.13 -6.32
C PRO A 42 7.02 20.96 -6.32
N LEU A 43 8.19 21.15 -5.75
CA LEU A 43 9.28 20.18 -5.68
C LEU A 43 8.86 18.88 -5.00
N TYR A 44 7.77 18.96 -4.23
CA TYR A 44 7.05 17.81 -3.69
C TYR A 44 5.56 18.18 -3.72
N PRO A 45 4.65 17.28 -4.07
CA PRO A 45 3.26 17.48 -3.75
C PRO A 45 3.18 17.57 -2.22
N THR A 46 3.24 18.80 -1.72
CA THR A 46 3.00 19.07 -0.31
C THR A 46 1.54 18.77 -0.06
N GLY A 47 1.29 17.65 0.60
CA GLY A 47 0.02 17.40 1.17
C GLY A 47 -0.77 16.16 0.81
N PRO A 48 -0.28 15.10 0.14
CA PRO A 48 -1.11 13.89 0.11
C PRO A 48 -1.15 13.17 1.45
N ALA A 49 -0.17 13.36 2.32
CA ALA A 49 -0.08 12.63 3.58
C ALA A 49 -1.13 13.07 4.62
N GLU A 50 -1.50 14.34 4.64
CA GLU A 50 -2.49 14.85 5.59
C GLU A 50 -3.94 14.61 5.12
N ASP A 51 -4.16 14.56 3.81
CA ASP A 51 -5.49 14.36 3.22
C ASP A 51 -5.74 12.92 2.77
N SER A 52 -4.74 12.05 2.89
CA SER A 52 -4.84 10.64 2.54
C SER A 52 -5.09 9.77 3.75
N SER A 53 -5.90 8.77 3.55
CA SER A 53 -6.18 7.69 4.49
C SER A 53 -6.07 6.37 3.75
N PHE A 54 -5.95 5.28 4.48
CA PHE A 54 -5.66 4.00 3.87
C PHE A 54 -6.65 2.94 4.38
N VAL A 55 -7.26 2.21 3.47
CA VAL A 55 -8.18 1.12 3.81
C VAL A 55 -7.75 -0.17 3.13
N ARG A 56 -7.82 -1.28 3.81
CA ARG A 56 -7.72 -2.62 3.23
C ARG A 56 -8.84 -3.51 3.71
N PHE A 57 -9.06 -4.58 2.96
CA PHE A 57 -10.00 -5.64 3.27
C PHE A 57 -9.25 -6.92 3.58
N VAL A 58 -9.78 -7.70 4.51
CA VAL A 58 -9.14 -8.92 4.99
C VAL A 58 -10.19 -10.01 5.13
N ASP A 59 -9.88 -11.18 4.59
CA ASP A 59 -10.59 -12.43 4.84
C ASP A 59 -10.00 -13.13 6.05
N GLY A 60 -10.67 -13.01 7.17
CA GLY A 60 -10.36 -13.72 8.41
C GLY A 60 -11.17 -14.99 8.60
N GLY A 61 -12.06 -15.31 7.67
CA GLY A 61 -12.96 -16.47 7.72
C GLY A 61 -12.42 -17.71 7.00
N SER A 62 -13.30 -18.67 6.80
CA SER A 62 -13.04 -19.93 6.08
C SER A 62 -13.60 -19.95 4.65
N HIS A 63 -14.33 -18.91 4.24
CA HIS A 63 -14.94 -18.78 2.93
C HIS A 63 -14.41 -17.55 2.22
N PRO A 64 -14.18 -17.60 0.91
CA PRO A 64 -13.76 -16.41 0.15
C PRO A 64 -14.69 -15.23 0.37
N VAL A 65 -14.11 -14.04 0.43
CA VAL A 65 -14.80 -12.77 0.63
C VAL A 65 -14.73 -11.95 -0.65
N ASP A 66 -15.89 -11.62 -1.20
CA ASP A 66 -16.01 -10.65 -2.28
C ASP A 66 -16.33 -9.27 -1.70
N VAL A 67 -15.57 -8.28 -2.13
CA VAL A 67 -15.73 -6.88 -1.76
C VAL A 67 -16.17 -6.09 -2.98
N THR A 68 -17.27 -5.38 -2.88
CA THR A 68 -17.77 -4.47 -3.93
C THR A 68 -17.93 -3.08 -3.35
N SER A 69 -17.29 -2.09 -3.95
CA SER A 69 -17.44 -0.68 -3.54
C SER A 69 -18.79 -0.14 -3.98
N ALA A 70 -19.40 0.72 -3.17
CA ALA A 70 -20.65 1.38 -3.51
C ALA A 70 -20.51 2.17 -4.82
N GLY A 71 -21.46 1.98 -5.74
CA GLY A 71 -21.45 2.63 -7.06
C GLY A 71 -20.48 2.02 -8.08
N SER A 72 -19.79 0.92 -7.76
CA SER A 72 -18.86 0.23 -8.66
C SER A 72 -19.35 -1.18 -8.98
N LYS A 73 -18.99 -1.68 -10.17
CA LYS A 73 -19.14 -3.08 -10.54
C LYS A 73 -17.86 -3.88 -10.32
N ALA A 74 -16.76 -3.21 -9.97
CA ALA A 74 -15.50 -3.86 -9.70
C ALA A 74 -15.61 -4.70 -8.41
N ARG A 75 -15.10 -5.91 -8.47
CA ARG A 75 -15.08 -6.87 -7.37
C ARG A 75 -13.64 -7.20 -7.02
N LEU A 76 -13.35 -7.18 -5.74
CA LEU A 76 -12.11 -7.70 -5.16
C LEU A 76 -12.45 -9.00 -4.44
N THR A 77 -11.82 -10.09 -4.84
CA THR A 77 -11.98 -11.39 -4.16
C THR A 77 -10.75 -11.65 -3.30
N LEU A 78 -11.00 -12.01 -2.04
CA LEU A 78 -10.00 -12.45 -1.07
C LEU A 78 -10.28 -13.91 -0.71
N ASP A 79 -9.23 -14.67 -0.50
CA ASP A 79 -9.31 -16.10 -0.17
C ASP A 79 -8.12 -16.52 0.70
N ALA A 80 -8.02 -17.81 1.00
CA ALA A 80 -6.94 -18.36 1.82
C ALA A 80 -5.53 -18.17 1.22
N ALA A 81 -5.40 -18.03 -0.11
CA ALA A 81 -4.13 -17.80 -0.78
C ALA A 81 -3.73 -16.29 -0.74
N SER A 82 -4.73 -15.43 -0.77
CA SER A 82 -4.58 -13.97 -0.74
C SER A 82 -5.57 -13.37 0.25
N PRO A 83 -5.36 -13.57 1.57
CA PRO A 83 -6.37 -13.24 2.57
C PRO A 83 -6.48 -11.73 2.86
N ALA A 84 -5.59 -10.91 2.35
CA ALA A 84 -5.63 -9.48 2.56
C ALA A 84 -5.29 -8.72 1.28
N SER A 85 -6.02 -7.64 1.02
CA SER A 85 -5.65 -6.71 -0.04
C SER A 85 -4.45 -5.84 0.37
N HIS A 86 -3.87 -5.15 -0.60
CA HIS A 86 -3.06 -3.96 -0.30
C HIS A 86 -3.95 -2.88 0.34
N PHE A 87 -3.32 -1.90 0.95
CA PHE A 87 -4.02 -0.70 1.38
C PHE A 87 -4.34 0.18 0.17
N PHE A 88 -5.59 0.55 0.02
CA PHE A 88 -6.05 1.51 -0.97
C PHE A 88 -5.98 2.92 -0.38
N PRO A 89 -5.32 3.87 -1.04
CA PRO A 89 -5.39 5.27 -0.64
C PRO A 89 -6.79 5.82 -0.94
N ILE A 90 -7.35 6.52 0.02
CA ILE A 90 -8.67 7.14 -0.06
C ILE A 90 -8.60 8.58 0.45
N ALA A 91 -9.56 9.42 0.05
CA ALA A 91 -9.68 10.76 0.61
C ALA A 91 -10.08 10.69 2.08
N ALA A 92 -9.31 11.35 2.94
CA ALA A 92 -9.58 11.40 4.37
C ALA A 92 -10.92 12.08 4.70
N GLY A 93 -11.56 11.62 5.76
CA GLY A 93 -12.81 12.19 6.26
C GLY A 93 -14.06 11.87 5.42
N LYS A 94 -13.90 11.21 4.26
CA LYS A 94 -15.03 10.75 3.45
C LYS A 94 -15.38 9.30 3.80
N PRO A 95 -16.67 8.95 3.85
CA PRO A 95 -17.06 7.56 4.08
C PRO A 95 -16.70 6.69 2.88
N VAL A 96 -16.07 5.56 3.13
CA VAL A 96 -15.91 4.46 2.18
C VAL A 96 -17.01 3.47 2.48
N ALA A 97 -17.86 3.20 1.49
CA ALA A 97 -18.97 2.28 1.63
C ALA A 97 -18.88 1.17 0.57
N GLY A 98 -19.38 0.01 0.92
CA GLY A 98 -19.42 -1.15 0.04
C GLY A 98 -20.15 -2.31 0.66
N THR A 99 -20.15 -3.44 -0.04
CA THR A 99 -20.74 -4.70 0.40
C THR A 99 -19.67 -5.78 0.45
N LEU A 100 -19.62 -6.49 1.56
CA LEU A 100 -18.86 -7.72 1.72
C LEU A 100 -19.80 -8.90 1.53
N THR A 101 -19.38 -9.87 0.73
CA THR A 101 -20.11 -11.13 0.52
C THR A 101 -19.21 -12.29 0.90
N ALA A 102 -19.59 -13.05 1.91
CA ALA A 102 -18.88 -14.24 2.38
C ALA A 102 -19.87 -15.37 2.64
N GLY A 103 -19.58 -16.59 2.14
CA GLY A 103 -20.43 -17.76 2.34
C GLY A 103 -21.88 -17.56 1.88
N GLY A 104 -22.13 -16.67 0.91
CA GLY A 104 -23.49 -16.31 0.43
C GLY A 104 -24.20 -15.24 1.26
N ALA A 105 -23.64 -14.80 2.39
CA ALA A 105 -24.19 -13.70 3.18
C ALA A 105 -23.64 -12.35 2.68
N HIS A 106 -24.51 -11.33 2.63
CA HIS A 106 -24.15 -9.98 2.25
C HIS A 106 -24.17 -9.09 3.48
N GLN A 107 -23.14 -8.25 3.61
CA GLN A 107 -23.05 -7.26 4.66
C GLN A 107 -22.56 -5.93 4.12
N ASP A 108 -23.36 -4.89 4.32
CA ASP A 108 -22.95 -3.54 4.00
C ASP A 108 -21.95 -3.05 5.06
N VAL A 109 -20.90 -2.41 4.59
CA VAL A 109 -19.86 -1.81 5.40
C VAL A 109 -19.69 -0.35 5.03
N SER A 110 -19.46 0.47 6.04
CA SER A 110 -19.11 1.87 5.86
C SER A 110 -18.08 2.28 6.91
N ALA A 111 -17.04 2.97 6.48
CA ALA A 111 -16.01 3.46 7.38
C ALA A 111 -15.58 4.87 6.95
N THR A 112 -15.55 5.80 7.89
CA THR A 112 -14.89 7.09 7.71
C THR A 112 -13.50 7.00 8.32
N VAL A 113 -12.48 7.30 7.54
CA VAL A 113 -11.07 7.16 7.93
C VAL A 113 -10.46 8.54 8.11
N LYS A 114 -9.77 8.74 9.23
CA LYS A 114 -9.15 10.03 9.56
C LYS A 114 -7.86 10.23 8.75
N PRO A 115 -7.41 11.48 8.56
CA PRO A 115 -6.14 11.76 7.90
C PRO A 115 -4.97 10.95 8.48
N GLY A 116 -4.19 10.31 7.61
CA GLY A 116 -3.05 9.48 7.97
C GLY A 116 -3.38 8.14 8.66
N GLU A 117 -4.65 7.81 8.87
CA GLU A 117 -5.06 6.57 9.52
C GLU A 117 -5.06 5.37 8.55
N PHE A 118 -4.66 4.21 9.06
CA PHE A 118 -4.74 2.92 8.38
C PHE A 118 -5.89 2.11 8.99
N VAL A 119 -6.79 1.64 8.13
CA VAL A 119 -7.96 0.87 8.55
C VAL A 119 -7.98 -0.48 7.86
N SER A 120 -8.08 -1.55 8.64
CA SER A 120 -8.32 -2.90 8.15
C SER A 120 -9.76 -3.29 8.46
N ILE A 121 -10.53 -3.61 7.44
CA ILE A 121 -11.91 -4.14 7.52
C ILE A 121 -11.80 -5.64 7.35
N VAL A 122 -12.05 -6.39 8.42
CA VAL A 122 -11.85 -7.83 8.48
C VAL A 122 -13.20 -8.53 8.56
N ALA A 123 -13.48 -9.39 7.58
CA ALA A 123 -14.61 -10.30 7.64
C ALA A 123 -14.20 -11.57 8.40
N LEU A 124 -14.99 -11.99 9.38
CA LEU A 124 -14.79 -13.22 10.14
C LEU A 124 -15.93 -14.21 9.84
N ASP A 125 -15.74 -15.47 10.19
CA ASP A 125 -16.85 -16.44 10.11
C ASP A 125 -17.96 -16.08 11.09
N GLY A 126 -19.22 -16.24 10.67
CA GLY A 126 -20.36 -16.19 11.58
C GLY A 126 -20.37 -17.39 12.53
N ALA A 127 -20.97 -17.22 13.69
CA ALA A 127 -21.06 -18.28 14.71
C ALA A 127 -21.83 -19.53 14.20
N GLU A 128 -22.72 -19.36 13.23
CA GLU A 128 -23.51 -20.42 12.63
C GLU A 128 -23.42 -20.38 11.11
N LYS A 129 -23.61 -21.55 10.47
CA LYS A 129 -23.65 -21.65 9.01
C LYS A 129 -24.79 -20.81 8.45
N GLY A 130 -24.47 -19.85 7.59
CA GLY A 130 -25.44 -18.91 6.99
C GLY A 130 -25.72 -17.67 7.85
N ALA A 131 -25.10 -17.55 9.03
CA ALA A 131 -25.12 -16.30 9.80
C ALA A 131 -24.30 -15.21 9.08
N ARG A 132 -24.65 -13.94 9.37
CA ARG A 132 -23.85 -12.82 8.87
C ARG A 132 -22.41 -12.94 9.38
N SER A 133 -21.45 -12.78 8.49
CA SER A 133 -20.06 -12.70 8.85
C SER A 133 -19.81 -11.45 9.70
N PRO A 134 -19.35 -11.57 10.95
CA PRO A 134 -18.99 -10.40 11.72
C PRO A 134 -17.89 -9.61 11.00
N VAL A 135 -18.05 -8.30 10.95
CA VAL A 135 -17.01 -7.42 10.40
C VAL A 135 -16.37 -6.62 11.51
N VAL A 136 -15.06 -6.76 11.64
CA VAL A 136 -14.28 -6.04 12.64
C VAL A 136 -13.44 -4.99 11.93
N THR A 137 -13.47 -3.76 12.45
CA THR A 137 -12.65 -2.67 11.94
C THR A 137 -11.50 -2.41 12.91
N VAL A 138 -10.27 -2.66 12.45
CA VAL A 138 -9.06 -2.33 13.21
C VAL A 138 -8.48 -1.03 12.64
N ARG A 139 -8.20 -0.09 13.55
CA ARG A 139 -7.67 1.22 13.22
C ARG A 139 -6.30 1.40 13.85
N GLU A 140 -5.34 1.86 13.06
CA GLU A 140 -4.03 2.23 13.58
C GLU A 140 -3.54 3.53 12.97
N LYS A 141 -2.79 4.27 13.76
CA LYS A 141 -1.92 5.31 13.23
C LYS A 141 -0.60 4.66 12.83
N PRO A 142 0.05 5.15 11.77
CA PRO A 142 1.38 4.66 11.46
C PRO A 142 2.29 4.89 12.67
N ASP A 143 3.15 3.92 12.93
CA ASP A 143 4.29 4.06 13.80
C ASP A 143 5.34 4.97 13.14
N ASP A 144 6.28 5.46 13.92
CA ASP A 144 7.40 6.23 13.38
C ASP A 144 8.13 5.40 12.31
N PHE A 145 8.25 5.97 11.13
CA PHE A 145 8.93 5.32 10.03
C PHE A 145 10.42 5.20 10.32
N ASN A 146 10.94 3.98 10.23
CA ASN A 146 12.38 3.71 10.29
C ASN A 146 12.79 2.87 9.09
N ALA A 147 13.49 3.49 8.14
CA ALA A 147 13.92 2.85 6.91
C ALA A 147 14.91 1.68 7.13
N LEU A 148 15.50 1.56 8.31
CA LEU A 148 16.47 0.51 8.66
C LEU A 148 15.83 -0.69 9.40
N LYS A 149 14.55 -0.59 9.75
CA LYS A 149 13.81 -1.62 10.47
C LYS A 149 12.64 -2.10 9.65
N ALA A 150 12.24 -3.34 9.86
CA ALA A 150 10.92 -3.81 9.49
C ALA A 150 9.94 -3.57 10.64
N SER A 151 8.67 -3.41 10.34
CA SER A 151 7.63 -3.23 11.36
C SER A 151 6.67 -4.41 11.33
N VAL A 152 6.47 -5.08 12.47
CA VAL A 152 5.56 -6.24 12.59
C VAL A 152 4.41 -5.86 13.51
N GLY A 153 3.20 -5.88 12.96
CA GLY A 153 1.95 -5.69 13.68
C GLY A 153 1.33 -7.02 14.10
N PHE A 154 0.58 -6.99 15.18
CA PHE A 154 -0.25 -8.10 15.63
C PHE A 154 -1.65 -7.61 15.95
N TYR A 155 -2.63 -8.13 15.21
CA TYR A 155 -4.05 -7.81 15.37
C TYR A 155 -4.75 -9.00 16.00
N ASN A 156 -5.26 -8.82 17.21
CA ASN A 156 -6.02 -9.84 17.89
C ASN A 156 -7.52 -9.67 17.60
N LEU A 157 -8.07 -10.56 16.78
CA LEU A 157 -9.49 -10.59 16.43
C LEU A 157 -10.22 -11.81 17.01
N ASP A 158 -9.54 -12.55 17.90
CA ASP A 158 -10.08 -13.74 18.55
C ASP A 158 -10.16 -13.55 20.08
N ALA A 159 -11.38 -13.44 20.58
CA ALA A 159 -11.63 -13.33 22.00
C ALA A 159 -11.41 -14.66 22.78
N HIS A 160 -11.32 -15.80 22.10
CA HIS A 160 -11.15 -17.10 22.73
C HIS A 160 -9.69 -17.39 23.09
N CYS A 161 -8.74 -16.74 22.43
CA CYS A 161 -7.32 -16.88 22.74
C CYS A 161 -6.97 -16.06 23.99
N ALA A 162 -6.90 -16.71 25.14
CA ALA A 162 -6.50 -16.06 26.37
C ALA A 162 -5.03 -15.61 26.31
N THR A 163 -4.78 -14.35 26.67
CA THR A 163 -3.43 -13.76 26.72
C THR A 163 -2.56 -14.10 25.51
N PRO A 164 -2.98 -13.70 24.29
CA PRO A 164 -2.27 -14.06 23.06
C PRO A 164 -0.85 -13.48 23.06
N THR A 165 0.08 -14.32 22.68
CA THR A 165 1.50 -13.98 22.61
C THR A 165 2.07 -14.48 21.28
N LEU A 166 2.82 -13.65 20.58
CA LEU A 166 3.65 -14.07 19.46
C LEU A 166 5.09 -14.26 19.95
N LYS A 167 5.61 -15.48 19.80
CA LYS A 167 6.98 -15.85 20.17
C LYS A 167 7.79 -16.23 18.94
N VAL A 168 9.11 -16.14 19.05
CA VAL A 168 10.02 -16.72 18.04
C VAL A 168 10.18 -18.20 18.37
N PRO A 169 9.80 -19.14 17.48
CA PRO A 169 9.85 -20.57 17.76
C PRO A 169 11.28 -21.03 18.07
N GLY A 170 11.40 -21.93 19.05
CA GLY A 170 12.69 -22.46 19.50
C GLY A 170 13.57 -21.45 20.26
N ARG A 171 13.06 -20.27 20.59
CA ARG A 171 13.76 -19.25 21.36
C ARG A 171 12.83 -18.69 22.44
N ASP A 172 13.40 -18.29 23.57
CA ASP A 172 12.63 -17.58 24.61
C ASP A 172 12.57 -16.07 24.31
N ILE A 173 12.01 -15.75 23.12
CA ILE A 173 11.85 -14.38 22.67
C ILE A 173 10.38 -14.13 22.42
N VAL A 174 9.79 -13.24 23.21
CA VAL A 174 8.46 -12.69 22.99
C VAL A 174 8.58 -11.53 22.00
N LEU A 175 7.91 -11.65 20.85
CA LEU A 175 7.85 -10.60 19.86
C LEU A 175 6.80 -9.56 20.23
N LEU A 176 5.58 -10.01 20.50
CA LEU A 176 4.43 -9.17 20.87
C LEU A 176 3.53 -9.94 21.86
N ASP A 177 3.02 -9.24 22.85
CA ASP A 177 2.10 -9.74 23.87
C ASP A 177 1.13 -8.65 24.33
N GLY A 178 0.19 -9.04 25.20
CA GLY A 178 -0.73 -8.11 25.86
C GLY A 178 -1.68 -7.40 24.89
N VAL A 179 -2.02 -8.02 23.77
CA VAL A 179 -2.96 -7.46 22.78
C VAL A 179 -4.35 -7.98 23.09
N ALA A 180 -5.23 -7.12 23.62
CA ALA A 180 -6.62 -7.47 23.91
C ALA A 180 -7.40 -7.75 22.61
N ALA A 181 -8.50 -8.49 22.71
CA ALA A 181 -9.40 -8.73 21.57
C ALA A 181 -9.92 -7.39 20.98
N GLY A 182 -9.90 -7.29 19.66
CA GLY A 182 -10.26 -6.07 18.92
C GLY A 182 -9.13 -5.01 18.90
N GLN A 183 -7.97 -5.29 19.47
CA GLN A 183 -6.85 -4.36 19.53
C GLN A 183 -5.67 -4.82 18.66
N SER A 184 -4.76 -3.91 18.42
CA SER A 184 -3.51 -4.16 17.71
C SER A 184 -2.32 -3.55 18.44
N LYS A 185 -1.15 -4.13 18.22
CA LYS A 185 0.13 -3.62 18.70
C LYS A 185 1.18 -3.85 17.63
N ARG A 186 2.16 -2.96 17.53
CA ARG A 186 3.21 -3.05 16.52
C ARG A 186 4.59 -2.90 17.16
N ARG A 187 5.58 -3.55 16.55
CA ARG A 187 6.98 -3.48 16.98
C ARG A 187 7.92 -3.42 15.80
N GLN A 188 8.93 -2.58 15.90
CA GLN A 188 10.03 -2.54 14.94
C GLN A 188 11.04 -3.63 15.26
N VAL A 189 11.50 -4.33 14.22
CA VAL A 189 12.46 -5.44 14.31
C VAL A 189 13.55 -5.27 13.23
N ASN A 190 14.67 -5.96 13.43
CA ASN A 190 15.69 -6.01 12.38
C ASN A 190 15.16 -6.76 11.13
N PRO A 191 15.62 -6.40 9.92
CA PRO A 191 15.28 -7.11 8.69
C PRO A 191 16.00 -8.46 8.63
N VAL A 192 15.38 -9.49 9.18
CA VAL A 192 15.89 -10.87 9.28
C VAL A 192 14.81 -11.86 8.87
N ALA A 193 15.19 -13.09 8.58
CA ALA A 193 14.23 -14.17 8.43
C ALA A 193 13.52 -14.38 9.78
N LEU A 194 12.18 -14.36 9.76
CA LEU A 194 11.36 -14.44 10.96
C LEU A 194 10.24 -15.45 10.79
N SER A 195 10.14 -16.36 11.76
CA SER A 195 8.94 -17.15 12.01
C SER A 195 8.37 -16.78 13.37
N VAL A 196 7.06 -16.87 13.51
CA VAL A 196 6.36 -16.59 14.76
C VAL A 196 5.47 -17.77 15.15
N GLN A 197 5.35 -18.02 16.44
CA GLN A 197 4.46 -19.02 17.03
C GLN A 197 3.44 -18.32 17.90
N LEU A 198 2.16 -18.60 17.65
CA LEU A 198 1.09 -18.18 18.54
C LEU A 198 1.12 -19.01 19.82
N ALA A 199 0.91 -18.35 20.94
CA ALA A 199 0.57 -19.01 22.21
C ALA A 199 -0.68 -18.36 22.80
N CYS A 200 -1.61 -19.17 23.30
CA CYS A 200 -2.80 -18.75 24.03
C CYS A 200 -2.72 -19.32 25.46
N GLY A 201 -2.83 -18.48 26.48
CA GLY A 201 -2.65 -18.93 27.88
C GLY A 201 -1.28 -19.56 28.13
N GLY A 202 -0.26 -19.15 27.39
CA GLY A 202 1.10 -19.71 27.48
C GLY A 202 1.33 -21.00 26.68
N GLN A 203 0.29 -21.64 26.14
CA GLN A 203 0.39 -22.87 25.37
C GLN A 203 0.50 -22.57 23.86
N PRO A 204 1.43 -23.21 23.11
CA PRO A 204 1.52 -23.05 21.67
C PRO A 204 0.23 -23.48 20.96
N VAL A 205 -0.19 -22.72 19.95
CA VAL A 205 -1.39 -22.98 19.15
C VAL A 205 -1.00 -23.02 17.67
N GLY A 206 -1.39 -24.08 16.96
CA GLY A 206 -1.10 -24.27 15.55
C GLY A 206 0.38 -24.47 15.24
N GLN A 207 0.73 -24.35 13.98
CA GLN A 207 2.12 -24.44 13.51
C GLN A 207 2.76 -23.05 13.48
N PRO A 208 4.10 -22.97 13.59
CA PRO A 208 4.79 -21.71 13.38
C PRO A 208 4.48 -21.10 12.00
N LEU A 209 4.22 -19.81 11.98
CA LEU A 209 3.98 -19.03 10.78
C LEU A 209 5.31 -18.41 10.29
N ASN A 210 5.72 -18.76 9.08
CA ASN A 210 6.90 -18.19 8.46
C ASN A 210 6.55 -16.89 7.71
N LEU A 211 7.12 -15.77 8.14
CA LEU A 211 6.94 -14.47 7.50
C LEU A 211 7.96 -14.22 6.38
N GLY A 212 8.89 -15.16 6.15
CA GLY A 212 10.01 -14.98 5.22
C GLY A 212 11.09 -14.05 5.76
N THR A 213 11.91 -13.52 4.86
CA THR A 213 12.91 -12.51 5.21
C THR A 213 12.25 -11.14 5.22
N LEU A 214 12.20 -10.52 6.38
CA LEU A 214 11.66 -9.18 6.52
C LEU A 214 12.58 -8.17 5.81
N VAL A 215 11.98 -7.19 5.15
CA VAL A 215 12.70 -6.15 4.42
C VAL A 215 12.65 -4.83 5.20
N ALA A 216 13.79 -4.13 5.28
CA ALA A 216 13.88 -2.82 5.91
C ALA A 216 12.89 -1.83 5.26
N GLY A 217 12.24 -1.01 6.06
CA GLY A 217 11.20 -0.08 5.64
C GLY A 217 9.85 -0.70 5.32
N GLN A 218 9.73 -2.04 5.32
CA GLN A 218 8.46 -2.72 5.07
C GLN A 218 7.68 -2.98 6.36
N ARG A 219 6.37 -3.07 6.21
CA ARG A 219 5.43 -3.33 7.29
C ARG A 219 4.71 -4.66 7.02
N TYR A 220 4.50 -5.42 8.08
CA TYR A 220 3.84 -6.73 8.06
C TYR A 220 2.81 -6.75 9.17
N THR A 221 1.68 -7.39 8.94
CA THR A 221 0.66 -7.60 9.98
C THR A 221 0.34 -9.08 10.12
N VAL A 222 0.46 -9.59 11.32
CA VAL A 222 -0.02 -10.91 11.71
C VAL A 222 -1.42 -10.76 12.29
N PHE A 223 -2.38 -11.49 11.74
CA PHE A 223 -3.76 -11.53 12.21
C PHE A 223 -3.98 -12.78 13.02
N LEU A 224 -4.55 -12.63 14.20
CA LEU A 224 -5.10 -13.71 15.01
C LEU A 224 -6.61 -13.69 14.84
N VAL A 225 -7.17 -14.77 14.32
CA VAL A 225 -8.61 -14.91 14.04
C VAL A 225 -9.14 -16.23 14.61
N PRO A 226 -10.45 -16.28 14.93
CA PRO A 226 -11.08 -17.53 15.28
C PRO A 226 -11.13 -18.48 14.07
N ALA A 227 -10.99 -19.79 14.33
CA ALA A 227 -11.09 -20.85 13.35
C ALA A 227 -11.88 -22.02 13.95
N GLY A 228 -13.20 -21.88 13.98
CA GLY A 228 -14.09 -22.76 14.73
C GLY A 228 -13.81 -22.70 16.23
N ALA A 229 -13.49 -23.82 16.84
CA ALA A 229 -13.11 -23.91 18.26
C ALA A 229 -11.64 -23.57 18.53
N GLN A 230 -10.87 -23.29 17.52
CA GLN A 230 -9.44 -23.01 17.60
C GLN A 230 -9.14 -21.59 17.13
N SER A 231 -7.92 -21.16 17.41
CA SER A 231 -7.36 -19.91 16.90
C SER A 231 -6.39 -20.20 15.75
N ARG A 232 -6.32 -19.33 14.75
CA ARG A 232 -5.28 -19.40 13.71
C ARG A 232 -4.63 -18.04 13.49
N ILE A 233 -3.41 -18.08 12.97
CA ILE A 233 -2.72 -16.88 12.53
C ILE A 233 -2.37 -16.97 11.05
N PHE A 234 -2.39 -15.81 10.38
CA PHE A 234 -1.83 -15.61 9.05
C PHE A 234 -1.22 -14.20 9.00
N PHE A 235 -0.51 -13.87 7.94
CA PHE A 235 0.05 -12.54 7.81
C PHE A 235 -0.21 -11.93 6.43
N ALA A 236 -0.08 -10.62 6.37
CA ALA A 236 -0.08 -9.84 5.15
C ALA A 236 1.09 -8.84 5.16
N ASN A 237 1.61 -8.53 3.97
CA ASN A 237 2.45 -7.37 3.76
C ASN A 237 1.56 -6.12 3.66
N ASP A 238 1.90 -5.08 4.42
CA ASP A 238 1.13 -3.84 4.48
C ASP A 238 1.50 -2.89 3.32
N ALA A 239 1.57 -3.40 2.10
CA ALA A 239 1.83 -2.61 0.91
C ALA A 239 0.65 -1.70 0.58
N VAL A 240 0.94 -0.53 0.00
CA VAL A 240 -0.07 0.39 -0.54
C VAL A 240 -0.23 0.13 -2.04
N SER A 241 -1.47 0.05 -2.52
CA SER A 241 -1.76 -0.06 -3.95
C SER A 241 -1.34 1.22 -4.68
N ARG A 242 -0.76 1.04 -5.85
CA ARG A 242 -0.37 2.14 -6.75
C ARG A 242 -1.50 2.49 -7.69
#